data_d6ccd6a4b8ed38e4cc21800d63e75f82
#
_entry.id   d6ccd6a4b8ed38e4cc21800d63e75f82
#
_cell.length_a   1.000
_cell.length_b   1.000
_cell.length_c   1.000
_cell.angle_alpha   90.00
_cell.angle_beta   90.00
_cell.angle_gamma   90.00
#
_symmetry.space_group_name_H-M   'P 1'
#
loop_
_entity.id
_entity.type
_entity.pdbx_description
1 polymer ?
#
loop_
_entity_poly.entity_id
_entity_poly.type
_entity_poly.pdbx_seq_one_letter_code
_entity_poly.pdbx_strand_id
1 'polypeptide(L)'
;MESLRANQVSANADWAAPGPAHLTAAGLAPSSAHDLRLLLPDADVADPEISIVIPALNEELTISEFVAWCQEGLAKAQARGEILIVDSSTDSTAEKALAAGARVLVTPKRGLGRAYIDAIPFIRGKYVLLGDADLTYDFRETAPFVEKFRQGYEFIIGSRFKGHIEDGAMPGLHRYFGTPLTNWILNLLYSADFSDIHCGMRGITREALIAMDLQSQSWEYASEMVLKSVQMGLGRAEVPVRFWKDREGRLSHHKRAGWLSPWAAGWINLRSMLIHGAEFFALRPGLWLWALGFFMTLVLSMGPLTIGKYTLSLNWMLLCMTLSIAGLQAFYLGCLSQLFHDYTGRARERWLQVFSYNRSVGVSASMALAGLGCLVPLVKEYFSSGLKLLGLADLPERLAILGMLFLIMAFANFVFTLVFHGAVFSMKTLKKRAAR
;
A
#
# COMPACT_ATOMS: atom_id res chain seq x y z
N MET A 1 37.57 -30.87 11.98
CA MET A 1 37.22 -29.45 11.76
C MET A 1 37.73 -28.98 10.40
N GLU A 2 37.32 -29.64 9.31
CA GLU A 2 37.81 -29.31 7.95
C GLU A 2 36.82 -29.85 6.90
N SER A 3 35.56 -29.45 6.91
CA SER A 3 34.59 -29.83 5.86
C SER A 3 33.44 -28.86 5.63
N LEU A 4 33.54 -27.61 6.04
CA LEU A 4 32.55 -26.58 5.69
C LEU A 4 33.21 -25.51 4.82
N ARG A 5 33.60 -25.89 3.58
CA ARG A 5 33.85 -24.89 2.53
C ARG A 5 32.52 -24.41 1.99
N ALA A 6 31.91 -23.40 2.67
CA ALA A 6 30.87 -22.64 2.09
C ALA A 6 31.41 -21.91 0.85
N ASN A 7 30.88 -22.20 -0.34
CA ASN A 7 31.18 -21.43 -1.53
C ASN A 7 30.57 -20.02 -1.33
N GLN A 8 31.43 -19.05 -1.08
CA GLN A 8 31.02 -17.63 -0.98
C GLN A 8 30.91 -17.05 -2.39
N VAL A 9 29.73 -16.68 -2.79
CA VAL A 9 29.50 -15.93 -4.02
C VAL A 9 29.30 -14.46 -3.64
N SER A 10 30.24 -13.60 -4.01
CA SER A 10 30.09 -12.15 -3.84
C SER A 10 29.05 -11.60 -4.82
N ALA A 11 28.34 -10.57 -4.44
CA ALA A 11 27.30 -9.91 -5.26
C ALA A 11 27.80 -9.33 -6.62
N ASN A 12 29.11 -9.48 -6.92
CA ASN A 12 29.76 -9.01 -8.14
C ASN A 12 30.10 -10.12 -9.15
N ALA A 13 29.61 -11.35 -8.97
CA ALA A 13 29.84 -12.39 -9.96
C ALA A 13 28.84 -12.25 -11.10
N ASP A 14 29.36 -12.00 -12.31
CA ASP A 14 28.66 -11.97 -13.59
C ASP A 14 27.77 -13.20 -13.77
N TRP A 15 26.46 -13.06 -13.54
CA TRP A 15 25.54 -14.05 -14.03
C TRP A 15 24.48 -13.42 -14.93
N ALA A 16 24.74 -13.63 -16.22
CA ALA A 16 23.80 -13.36 -17.27
C ALA A 16 22.73 -14.44 -17.30
N ALA A 17 21.56 -14.15 -16.69
CA ALA A 17 20.34 -14.84 -17.08
C ALA A 17 19.84 -14.21 -18.40
N PRO A 18 19.43 -14.98 -19.43
CA PRO A 18 18.93 -14.40 -20.68
C PRO A 18 17.53 -13.80 -20.48
N GLY A 19 17.45 -12.45 -20.54
CA GLY A 19 16.34 -11.50 -20.75
C GLY A 19 15.18 -11.46 -19.77
N PRO A 20 14.48 -10.35 -19.62
CA PRO A 20 14.64 -9.08 -20.28
C PRO A 20 15.41 -8.05 -19.43
N ALA A 21 16.00 -7.15 -20.14
CA ALA A 21 16.96 -6.17 -19.70
C ALA A 21 16.56 -5.36 -18.46
N HIS A 22 17.58 -5.14 -17.60
CA HIS A 22 17.75 -4.00 -16.69
C HIS A 22 16.92 -3.96 -15.39
N LEU A 23 17.18 -4.93 -14.50
CA LEU A 23 17.23 -4.61 -13.09
C LEU A 23 18.69 -4.68 -12.65
N THR A 24 19.48 -3.68 -13.03
CA THR A 24 20.72 -3.37 -12.36
C THR A 24 20.39 -2.99 -10.92
N ALA A 25 21.26 -3.35 -9.98
CA ALA A 25 21.23 -2.96 -8.56
C ALA A 25 21.14 -1.43 -8.30
N ALA A 26 20.74 -0.63 -9.28
CA ALA A 26 20.63 0.82 -9.30
C ALA A 26 19.50 1.39 -8.43
N GLY A 27 18.69 0.55 -7.77
CA GLY A 27 17.72 0.99 -6.75
C GLY A 27 18.20 0.81 -5.31
N LEU A 28 19.30 0.12 -5.07
CA LEU A 28 19.93 0.01 -3.76
C LEU A 28 20.95 1.13 -3.61
N ALA A 29 20.88 1.92 -2.55
CA ALA A 29 21.94 2.86 -2.23
C ALA A 29 23.28 2.11 -2.23
N PRO A 30 24.38 2.63 -2.84
CA PRO A 30 25.64 1.90 -3.06
C PRO A 30 26.27 1.31 -1.78
N SER A 31 25.91 1.81 -0.60
CA SER A 31 26.40 1.32 0.71
C SER A 31 25.74 0.02 1.20
N SER A 32 24.63 -0.42 0.61
CA SER A 32 23.85 -1.57 1.12
C SER A 32 24.18 -2.91 0.43
N ALA A 33 24.77 -2.90 -0.75
CA ALA A 33 25.10 -4.12 -1.50
C ALA A 33 26.33 -4.87 -0.94
N HIS A 34 27.22 -4.17 -0.24
CA HIS A 34 28.45 -4.78 0.33
C HIS A 34 28.20 -5.59 1.61
N ASP A 35 27.02 -5.45 2.24
CA ASP A 35 26.71 -6.11 3.51
C ASP A 35 25.91 -7.42 3.35
N LEU A 36 25.61 -7.84 2.12
CA LEU A 36 24.85 -9.05 1.84
C LEU A 36 25.77 -10.20 1.46
N ARG A 37 25.63 -11.34 2.14
CA ARG A 37 26.41 -12.56 1.88
C ARG A 37 25.47 -13.75 1.67
N LEU A 38 25.54 -14.37 0.48
CA LEU A 38 24.78 -15.57 0.16
C LEU A 38 25.63 -16.82 0.47
N LEU A 39 25.08 -17.75 1.25
CA LEU A 39 25.62 -19.07 1.52
C LEU A 39 24.78 -20.11 0.77
N LEU A 40 25.44 -21.07 0.12
CA LEU A 40 24.79 -22.12 -0.66
C LEU A 40 24.98 -23.48 0.02
N PRO A 41 23.94 -24.31 0.11
CA PRO A 41 24.05 -25.68 0.58
C PRO A 41 24.75 -26.56 -0.48
N ASP A 42 25.26 -27.71 -0.06
CA ASP A 42 25.96 -28.65 -0.96
C ASP A 42 25.05 -29.15 -2.10
N ALA A 43 23.75 -29.32 -1.83
CA ALA A 43 22.73 -29.76 -2.80
C ALA A 43 21.81 -28.60 -3.16
N ASP A 44 22.33 -27.59 -3.86
CA ASP A 44 21.52 -26.45 -4.30
C ASP A 44 20.68 -26.78 -5.54
N VAL A 45 19.40 -26.36 -5.55
CA VAL A 45 18.47 -26.59 -6.67
C VAL A 45 18.73 -25.58 -7.78
N ALA A 46 19.18 -26.02 -8.94
CA ALA A 46 19.61 -25.14 -10.04
C ALA A 46 18.46 -24.34 -10.68
N ASP A 47 17.29 -24.96 -10.85
CA ASP A 47 16.12 -24.37 -11.56
C ASP A 47 14.84 -24.65 -10.77
N PRO A 48 14.58 -23.90 -9.70
CA PRO A 48 13.37 -24.06 -8.89
C PRO A 48 12.15 -23.47 -9.58
N GLU A 49 11.00 -24.17 -9.48
CA GLU A 49 9.69 -23.62 -9.80
C GLU A 49 9.26 -22.61 -8.72
N ILE A 50 9.59 -22.92 -7.45
CA ILE A 50 9.15 -22.19 -6.27
C ILE A 50 10.35 -21.79 -5.41
N SER A 51 10.35 -20.54 -4.93
CA SER A 51 11.23 -20.09 -3.87
C SER A 51 10.43 -19.85 -2.60
N ILE A 52 10.73 -20.56 -1.52
CA ILE A 52 10.21 -20.28 -0.17
C ILE A 52 11.18 -19.30 0.47
N VAL A 53 10.74 -18.05 0.71
CA VAL A 53 11.59 -16.95 1.18
C VAL A 53 11.16 -16.54 2.57
N ILE A 54 12.03 -16.74 3.55
CA ILE A 54 11.69 -16.63 4.97
C ILE A 54 12.72 -15.78 5.71
N PRO A 55 12.35 -14.63 6.24
CA PRO A 55 13.16 -13.87 7.18
C PRO A 55 13.31 -14.61 8.51
N ALA A 56 14.52 -14.64 9.05
CA ALA A 56 14.84 -15.24 10.34
C ALA A 56 15.60 -14.26 11.24
N LEU A 57 15.28 -14.30 12.54
CA LEU A 57 15.96 -13.53 13.57
C LEU A 57 15.99 -14.31 14.90
N ASN A 58 17.10 -14.97 15.19
CA ASN A 58 17.30 -15.80 16.39
C ASN A 58 16.25 -16.93 16.49
N GLU A 59 16.23 -17.77 15.45
CA GLU A 59 15.31 -18.90 15.31
C GLU A 59 16.06 -20.26 15.36
N GLU A 60 17.20 -20.31 16.03
CA GLU A 60 18.04 -21.52 16.10
C GLU A 60 17.32 -22.77 16.65
N LEU A 61 16.23 -22.58 17.42
CA LEU A 61 15.42 -23.67 17.98
C LEU A 61 14.45 -24.29 16.96
N THR A 62 14.03 -23.53 15.95
CA THR A 62 12.95 -23.92 15.03
C THR A 62 13.41 -24.10 13.60
N ILE A 63 14.50 -23.44 13.20
CA ILE A 63 14.88 -23.31 11.80
C ILE A 63 15.14 -24.64 11.07
N SER A 64 15.78 -25.61 11.71
CA SER A 64 16.05 -26.91 11.08
C SER A 64 14.77 -27.69 10.79
N GLU A 65 13.83 -27.69 11.75
CA GLU A 65 12.52 -28.33 11.57
C GLU A 65 11.68 -27.56 10.57
N PHE A 66 11.73 -26.24 10.57
CA PHE A 66 11.06 -25.40 9.59
C PHE A 66 11.51 -25.73 8.15
N VAL A 67 12.82 -25.85 7.92
CA VAL A 67 13.36 -26.26 6.61
C VAL A 67 12.88 -27.66 6.21
N ALA A 68 12.83 -28.59 7.16
CA ALA A 68 12.30 -29.94 6.89
C ALA A 68 10.79 -29.89 6.52
N TRP A 69 9.98 -29.05 7.19
CA TRP A 69 8.58 -28.86 6.82
C TRP A 69 8.42 -28.26 5.42
N CYS A 70 9.27 -27.32 5.04
CA CYS A 70 9.26 -26.76 3.68
C CYS A 70 9.61 -27.84 2.64
N GLN A 71 10.62 -28.67 2.89
CA GLN A 71 11.00 -29.78 2.00
C GLN A 71 9.85 -30.80 1.85
N GLU A 72 9.20 -31.17 2.96
CA GLU A 72 8.04 -32.05 2.95
C GLU A 72 6.87 -31.46 2.14
N GLY A 73 6.59 -30.16 2.33
CA GLY A 73 5.54 -29.44 1.60
C GLY A 73 5.82 -29.36 0.12
N LEU A 74 7.04 -29.10 -0.30
CA LEU A 74 7.46 -29.10 -1.70
C LEU A 74 7.31 -30.50 -2.33
N ALA A 75 7.71 -31.53 -1.60
CA ALA A 75 7.56 -32.92 -2.05
C ALA A 75 6.08 -33.30 -2.24
N LYS A 76 5.19 -32.95 -1.29
CA LYS A 76 3.74 -33.15 -1.41
C LYS A 76 3.13 -32.38 -2.56
N ALA A 77 3.61 -31.18 -2.83
CA ALA A 77 3.18 -30.34 -3.94
C ALA A 77 3.74 -30.82 -5.31
N GLN A 78 4.63 -31.81 -5.32
CA GLN A 78 5.34 -32.25 -6.52
C GLN A 78 5.97 -31.05 -7.27
N ALA A 79 6.60 -30.15 -6.51
CA ALA A 79 7.22 -28.93 -7.03
C ALA A 79 8.71 -28.92 -6.74
N ARG A 80 9.51 -28.55 -7.74
CA ARG A 80 10.93 -28.27 -7.53
C ARG A 80 11.03 -26.90 -6.83
N GLY A 81 11.60 -26.86 -5.64
CA GLY A 81 11.68 -25.64 -4.88
C GLY A 81 13.02 -25.42 -4.22
N GLU A 82 13.35 -24.15 -3.97
CA GLU A 82 14.43 -23.73 -3.11
C GLU A 82 13.88 -23.10 -1.84
N ILE A 83 14.66 -23.15 -0.76
CA ILE A 83 14.37 -22.49 0.50
C ILE A 83 15.45 -21.43 0.69
N LEU A 84 15.07 -20.16 0.75
CA LEU A 84 15.94 -19.02 0.96
C LEU A 84 15.63 -18.39 2.32
N ILE A 85 16.50 -18.65 3.29
CA ILE A 85 16.43 -18.02 4.61
C ILE A 85 17.15 -16.68 4.56
N VAL A 86 16.47 -15.59 4.93
CA VAL A 86 17.05 -14.24 5.00
C VAL A 86 17.37 -13.97 6.46
N ASP A 87 18.61 -14.20 6.82
CA ASP A 87 19.06 -14.26 8.21
C ASP A 87 19.68 -12.95 8.69
N SER A 88 19.19 -12.45 9.84
CA SER A 88 19.76 -11.31 10.55
C SER A 88 20.09 -11.66 12.00
N SER A 89 20.30 -12.94 12.28
CA SER A 89 20.50 -13.49 13.62
C SER A 89 21.92 -13.27 14.13
N THR A 90 22.06 -13.42 15.44
CA THR A 90 23.35 -13.42 16.15
C THR A 90 23.66 -14.77 16.80
N ASP A 91 22.74 -15.73 16.66
CA ASP A 91 22.87 -17.13 17.11
C ASP A 91 23.25 -18.07 15.96
N SER A 92 23.10 -19.38 16.13
CA SER A 92 23.44 -20.40 15.12
C SER A 92 22.31 -20.66 14.09
N THR A 93 21.41 -19.71 13.87
CA THR A 93 20.30 -19.85 12.90
C THR A 93 20.81 -20.10 11.49
N ALA A 94 21.79 -19.29 11.01
CA ALA A 94 22.34 -19.39 9.65
C ALA A 94 23.00 -20.75 9.40
N GLU A 95 23.83 -21.21 10.32
CA GLU A 95 24.56 -22.50 10.21
C GLU A 95 23.58 -23.68 10.19
N LYS A 96 22.55 -23.65 11.06
CA LYS A 96 21.55 -24.71 11.14
C LYS A 96 20.65 -24.74 9.90
N ALA A 97 20.28 -23.58 9.36
CA ALA A 97 19.50 -23.47 8.12
C ALA A 97 20.29 -24.04 6.93
N LEU A 98 21.58 -23.66 6.82
CA LEU A 98 22.48 -24.15 5.77
C LEU A 98 22.66 -25.66 5.86
N ALA A 99 22.92 -26.18 7.05
CA ALA A 99 23.10 -27.63 7.30
C ALA A 99 21.80 -28.42 6.99
N ALA A 100 20.63 -27.80 7.16
CA ALA A 100 19.33 -28.38 6.79
C ALA A 100 19.04 -28.34 5.26
N GLY A 101 19.92 -27.73 4.46
CA GLY A 101 19.81 -27.67 3.00
C GLY A 101 19.13 -26.41 2.46
N ALA A 102 19.00 -25.36 3.27
CA ALA A 102 18.50 -24.06 2.80
C ALA A 102 19.64 -23.17 2.30
N ARG A 103 19.36 -22.33 1.31
CA ARG A 103 20.20 -21.18 0.97
C ARG A 103 20.04 -20.13 2.07
N VAL A 104 21.11 -19.46 2.44
CA VAL A 104 21.06 -18.44 3.50
C VAL A 104 21.62 -17.13 2.98
N LEU A 105 20.79 -16.10 2.97
CA LEU A 105 21.20 -14.73 2.71
C LEU A 105 21.40 -14.02 4.05
N VAL A 106 22.65 -13.85 4.45
CA VAL A 106 23.01 -13.12 5.67
C VAL A 106 22.90 -11.62 5.39
N THR A 107 22.09 -10.91 6.19
CA THR A 107 21.83 -9.48 6.05
C THR A 107 21.89 -8.77 7.40
N PRO A 108 22.26 -7.48 7.44
CA PRO A 108 22.11 -6.68 8.66
C PRO A 108 20.64 -6.55 9.07
N LYS A 109 20.37 -6.49 10.37
CA LYS A 109 19.02 -6.28 10.90
C LYS A 109 18.51 -4.88 10.55
N ARG A 110 17.61 -4.79 9.56
CA ARG A 110 17.03 -3.52 9.06
C ARG A 110 15.49 -3.50 9.05
N GLY A 111 14.86 -4.57 9.47
CA GLY A 111 13.41 -4.73 9.52
C GLY A 111 12.89 -5.86 8.64
N LEU A 112 11.69 -6.36 8.97
CA LEU A 112 11.10 -7.53 8.31
C LEU A 112 10.83 -7.30 6.81
N GLY A 113 10.22 -6.18 6.46
CA GLY A 113 9.97 -5.82 5.06
C GLY A 113 11.27 -5.63 4.28
N ARG A 114 12.30 -5.07 4.92
CA ARG A 114 13.60 -4.89 4.29
C ARG A 114 14.27 -6.24 3.97
N ALA A 115 14.13 -7.23 4.83
CA ALA A 115 14.66 -8.56 4.56
C ALA A 115 14.05 -9.16 3.27
N TYR A 116 12.75 -9.01 3.05
CA TYR A 116 12.11 -9.44 1.80
C TYR A 116 12.62 -8.65 0.58
N ILE A 117 12.79 -7.33 0.70
CA ILE A 117 13.33 -6.48 -0.38
C ILE A 117 14.75 -6.91 -0.74
N ASP A 118 15.60 -7.13 0.26
CA ASP A 118 16.99 -7.59 0.07
C ASP A 118 17.06 -8.98 -0.57
N ALA A 119 16.06 -9.85 -0.36
CA ALA A 119 16.00 -11.18 -0.95
C ALA A 119 15.63 -11.19 -2.44
N ILE A 120 14.91 -10.18 -2.96
CA ILE A 120 14.37 -10.18 -4.33
C ILE A 120 15.41 -10.56 -5.40
N PRO A 121 16.65 -10.01 -5.40
CA PRO A 121 17.67 -10.35 -6.40
C PRO A 121 18.14 -11.82 -6.35
N PHE A 122 17.92 -12.50 -5.23
CA PHE A 122 18.38 -13.87 -4.97
C PHE A 122 17.30 -14.93 -5.19
N ILE A 123 16.06 -14.51 -5.46
CA ILE A 123 14.93 -15.38 -5.76
C ILE A 123 15.03 -15.91 -7.18
N ARG A 124 15.00 -17.23 -7.36
CA ARG A 124 15.12 -17.89 -8.66
C ARG A 124 13.79 -18.45 -9.17
N GLY A 125 12.93 -18.92 -8.26
CA GLY A 125 11.65 -19.52 -8.62
C GLY A 125 10.68 -18.54 -9.29
N LYS A 126 9.85 -19.09 -10.18
CA LYS A 126 8.74 -18.34 -10.81
C LYS A 126 7.71 -17.91 -9.78
N TYR A 127 7.50 -18.75 -8.76
CA TYR A 127 6.55 -18.52 -7.68
C TYR A 127 7.29 -18.36 -6.36
N VAL A 128 6.81 -17.46 -5.52
CA VAL A 128 7.42 -17.12 -4.26
C VAL A 128 6.43 -17.36 -3.13
N LEU A 129 6.82 -18.16 -2.14
CA LEU A 129 6.08 -18.32 -0.89
C LEU A 129 6.81 -17.58 0.23
N LEU A 130 6.08 -16.77 0.95
CA LEU A 130 6.56 -15.95 2.06
C LEU A 130 5.92 -16.45 3.36
N GLY A 131 6.59 -16.24 4.49
CA GLY A 131 6.06 -16.58 5.80
C GLY A 131 7.05 -16.36 6.92
N ASP A 132 6.81 -17.00 8.06
CA ASP A 132 7.60 -16.86 9.29
C ASP A 132 8.28 -18.18 9.64
N ALA A 133 9.54 -18.13 10.17
CA ALA A 133 10.36 -19.29 10.52
C ALA A 133 9.98 -19.98 11.85
N ASP A 134 8.87 -19.56 12.46
CA ASP A 134 8.53 -19.85 13.85
C ASP A 134 7.64 -21.09 14.06
N LEU A 135 7.38 -21.84 12.99
CA LEU A 135 6.50 -23.01 12.98
C LEU A 135 5.03 -22.72 13.35
N THR A 136 4.61 -21.45 13.38
CA THR A 136 3.22 -21.10 13.60
C THR A 136 2.35 -21.37 12.37
N TYR A 137 2.93 -21.31 11.16
CA TYR A 137 2.31 -21.73 9.91
C TYR A 137 2.84 -23.08 9.44
N ASP A 138 1.95 -23.96 8.99
CA ASP A 138 2.31 -25.30 8.54
C ASP A 138 2.75 -25.30 7.08
N PHE A 139 4.06 -25.16 6.84
CA PHE A 139 4.63 -25.17 5.48
C PHE A 139 4.58 -26.56 4.80
N ARG A 140 4.14 -27.61 5.50
CA ARG A 140 3.82 -28.91 4.89
C ARG A 140 2.55 -28.82 4.05
N GLU A 141 1.75 -27.74 4.21
CA GLU A 141 0.54 -27.45 3.43
C GLU A 141 0.82 -26.47 2.27
N THR A 142 1.96 -26.59 1.61
CA THR A 142 2.36 -25.76 0.46
C THR A 142 1.56 -26.09 -0.81
N ALA A 143 1.10 -27.35 -0.97
CA ALA A 143 0.43 -27.83 -2.19
C ALA A 143 -0.78 -26.99 -2.65
N PRO A 144 -1.70 -26.52 -1.79
CA PRO A 144 -2.81 -25.66 -2.22
C PRO A 144 -2.35 -24.33 -2.82
N PHE A 145 -1.24 -23.75 -2.36
CA PHE A 145 -0.67 -22.54 -2.95
C PHE A 145 -0.13 -22.81 -4.36
N VAL A 146 0.60 -23.93 -4.52
CA VAL A 146 1.15 -24.34 -5.82
C VAL A 146 0.02 -24.58 -6.83
N GLU A 147 -1.07 -25.21 -6.41
CA GLU A 147 -2.24 -25.41 -7.26
C GLU A 147 -2.85 -24.08 -7.73
N LYS A 148 -2.99 -23.10 -6.82
CA LYS A 148 -3.49 -21.78 -7.18
C LYS A 148 -2.57 -21.06 -8.17
N PHE A 149 -1.25 -21.15 -8.00
CA PHE A 149 -0.30 -20.62 -8.98
C PHE A 149 -0.44 -21.27 -10.36
N ARG A 150 -0.60 -22.58 -10.41
CA ARG A 150 -0.79 -23.33 -11.66
C ARG A 150 -2.15 -23.01 -12.32
N GLN A 151 -3.16 -22.56 -11.53
CA GLN A 151 -4.44 -22.03 -12.03
C GLN A 151 -4.31 -20.58 -12.56
N GLY A 152 -3.14 -19.95 -12.46
CA GLY A 152 -2.88 -18.61 -12.99
C GLY A 152 -3.10 -17.45 -11.99
N TYR A 153 -3.34 -17.74 -10.71
CA TYR A 153 -3.40 -16.68 -9.71
C TYR A 153 -2.01 -16.12 -9.45
N GLU A 154 -1.94 -14.80 -9.28
CA GLU A 154 -0.67 -14.07 -9.13
C GLU A 154 -0.36 -13.71 -7.68
N PHE A 155 -1.40 -13.56 -6.84
CA PHE A 155 -1.28 -13.28 -5.42
C PHE A 155 -2.20 -14.20 -4.62
N ILE A 156 -1.63 -14.95 -3.69
CA ILE A 156 -2.34 -15.94 -2.87
C ILE A 156 -2.08 -15.61 -1.41
N ILE A 157 -3.10 -15.50 -0.60
CA ILE A 157 -2.95 -15.28 0.83
C ILE A 157 -3.53 -16.46 1.60
N GLY A 158 -2.83 -16.90 2.64
CA GLY A 158 -3.40 -17.84 3.59
C GLY A 158 -4.54 -17.21 4.38
N SER A 159 -5.51 -17.99 4.77
CA SER A 159 -6.55 -17.55 5.71
C SER A 159 -6.62 -18.49 6.89
N ARG A 160 -6.28 -17.95 8.07
CA ARG A 160 -6.43 -18.66 9.35
C ARG A 160 -7.91 -18.84 9.70
N PHE A 161 -8.76 -17.88 9.29
CA PHE A 161 -10.20 -17.90 9.55
C PHE A 161 -10.96 -18.88 8.67
N LYS A 162 -10.45 -19.20 7.48
CA LYS A 162 -10.98 -20.27 6.60
C LYS A 162 -10.35 -21.63 6.91
N GLY A 163 -9.22 -21.64 7.62
CA GLY A 163 -8.50 -22.83 8.04
C GLY A 163 -8.74 -23.19 9.50
N HIS A 164 -7.67 -23.48 10.22
CA HIS A 164 -7.73 -23.88 11.62
C HIS A 164 -6.78 -23.02 12.48
N ILE A 165 -7.30 -22.46 13.56
CA ILE A 165 -6.50 -21.73 14.57
C ILE A 165 -6.51 -22.58 15.83
N GLU A 166 -5.35 -23.08 16.25
CA GLU A 166 -5.19 -23.84 17.48
C GLU A 166 -5.61 -23.00 18.69
N ASP A 167 -6.25 -23.63 19.67
CA ASP A 167 -6.73 -22.93 20.86
C ASP A 167 -5.59 -22.27 21.63
N GLY A 168 -5.69 -20.94 21.81
CA GLY A 168 -4.66 -20.12 22.45
C GLY A 168 -3.50 -19.71 21.55
N ALA A 169 -3.49 -20.06 20.26
CA ALA A 169 -2.49 -19.59 19.30
C ALA A 169 -2.65 -18.10 18.97
N MET A 170 -3.87 -17.59 18.99
CA MET A 170 -4.17 -16.18 18.71
C MET A 170 -4.87 -15.54 19.92
N PRO A 171 -4.41 -14.36 20.41
CA PRO A 171 -5.11 -13.62 21.46
C PRO A 171 -6.55 -13.29 21.07
N GLY A 172 -7.51 -13.44 22.00
CA GLY A 172 -8.94 -13.25 21.74
C GLY A 172 -9.28 -11.86 21.16
N LEU A 173 -8.62 -10.80 21.63
CA LEU A 173 -8.79 -9.45 21.10
C LEU A 173 -8.42 -9.37 19.60
N HIS A 174 -7.35 -10.04 19.17
CA HIS A 174 -6.95 -10.11 17.77
C HIS A 174 -7.90 -11.00 16.95
N ARG A 175 -8.32 -12.14 17.50
CA ARG A 175 -9.18 -13.12 16.82
C ARG A 175 -10.58 -12.57 16.55
N TYR A 176 -11.20 -11.91 17.52
CA TYR A 176 -12.63 -11.55 17.44
C TYR A 176 -12.88 -10.08 17.13
N PHE A 177 -11.90 -9.20 17.30
CA PHE A 177 -12.07 -7.77 17.08
C PHE A 177 -11.02 -7.16 16.15
N GLY A 178 -9.73 -7.25 16.48
CA GLY A 178 -8.67 -6.53 15.77
C GLY A 178 -8.56 -6.92 14.29
N THR A 179 -8.38 -8.21 14.00
CA THR A 179 -8.25 -8.69 12.62
C THR A 179 -9.55 -8.56 11.82
N PRO A 180 -10.75 -8.90 12.33
CA PRO A 180 -12.00 -8.66 11.61
C PRO A 180 -12.23 -7.18 11.28
N LEU A 181 -11.96 -6.27 12.21
CA LEU A 181 -12.11 -4.84 11.99
C LEU A 181 -11.16 -4.32 10.89
N THR A 182 -9.89 -4.71 10.95
CA THR A 182 -8.91 -4.30 9.93
C THR A 182 -9.20 -4.92 8.57
N ASN A 183 -9.67 -6.18 8.50
CA ASN A 183 -10.16 -6.80 7.27
C ASN A 183 -11.35 -6.03 6.68
N TRP A 184 -12.33 -5.67 7.53
CA TRP A 184 -13.49 -4.91 7.09
C TRP A 184 -13.10 -3.53 6.56
N ILE A 185 -12.22 -2.80 7.26
CA ILE A 185 -11.70 -1.50 6.82
C ILE A 185 -11.01 -1.64 5.45
N LEU A 186 -10.11 -2.60 5.29
CA LEU A 186 -9.38 -2.78 4.05
C LEU A 186 -10.31 -3.17 2.89
N ASN A 187 -11.22 -4.12 3.12
CA ASN A 187 -12.19 -4.55 2.12
C ASN A 187 -13.10 -3.40 1.68
N LEU A 188 -13.52 -2.54 2.64
CA LEU A 188 -14.31 -1.35 2.35
C LEU A 188 -13.53 -0.30 1.53
N LEU A 189 -12.26 -0.03 1.92
CA LEU A 189 -11.41 0.98 1.29
C LEU A 189 -11.04 0.61 -0.14
N TYR A 190 -10.75 -0.66 -0.38
CA TYR A 190 -10.14 -1.12 -1.63
C TYR A 190 -11.06 -2.03 -2.47
N SER A 191 -12.31 -2.23 -2.03
CA SER A 191 -13.23 -3.18 -2.69
C SER A 191 -12.57 -4.56 -2.86
N ALA A 192 -11.83 -4.98 -1.83
CA ALA A 192 -11.19 -6.27 -1.75
C ALA A 192 -12.10 -7.27 -1.03
N ASP A 193 -11.78 -8.55 -1.15
CA ASP A 193 -12.57 -9.64 -0.56
C ASP A 193 -11.63 -10.63 0.16
N PHE A 194 -10.90 -10.11 1.15
CA PHE A 194 -9.99 -10.90 1.95
C PHE A 194 -10.59 -11.21 3.33
N SER A 195 -10.45 -12.46 3.75
CA SER A 195 -10.89 -12.91 5.08
C SER A 195 -9.77 -12.78 6.14
N ASP A 196 -8.49 -12.74 5.74
CA ASP A 196 -7.34 -12.63 6.64
C ASP A 196 -6.14 -11.89 6.02
N ILE A 197 -6.19 -10.56 6.04
CA ILE A 197 -5.14 -9.71 5.48
C ILE A 197 -3.81 -9.76 6.25
N HIS A 198 -3.84 -10.26 7.48
CA HIS A 198 -2.66 -10.34 8.36
C HIS A 198 -2.03 -11.74 8.40
N CYS A 199 -2.50 -12.67 7.56
CA CYS A 199 -1.87 -13.97 7.47
C CYS A 199 -0.42 -13.81 6.98
N GLY A 200 0.55 -14.41 7.69
CA GLY A 200 1.97 -14.38 7.32
C GLY A 200 2.25 -15.25 6.09
N MET A 201 1.57 -16.39 5.94
CA MET A 201 1.80 -17.28 4.81
C MET A 201 1.16 -16.74 3.53
N ARG A 202 1.97 -16.38 2.54
CA ARG A 202 1.56 -15.72 1.29
C ARG A 202 2.30 -16.27 0.10
N GLY A 203 1.61 -16.28 -1.03
CA GLY A 203 2.19 -16.63 -2.33
C GLY A 203 2.10 -15.45 -3.29
N ILE A 204 3.12 -15.25 -4.09
CA ILE A 204 3.14 -14.22 -5.14
C ILE A 204 3.99 -14.70 -6.32
N THR A 205 3.63 -14.35 -7.55
CA THR A 205 4.53 -14.58 -8.67
C THR A 205 5.75 -13.67 -8.55
N ARG A 206 6.93 -14.16 -8.93
CA ARG A 206 8.17 -13.36 -8.90
C ARG A 206 8.04 -12.06 -9.70
N GLU A 207 7.39 -12.13 -10.85
CA GLU A 207 7.12 -10.97 -11.70
C GLU A 207 6.28 -9.92 -10.98
N ALA A 208 5.19 -10.32 -10.35
CA ALA A 208 4.33 -9.43 -9.57
C ALA A 208 5.07 -8.86 -8.33
N LEU A 209 5.89 -9.65 -7.64
CA LEU A 209 6.69 -9.20 -6.50
C LEU A 209 7.67 -8.08 -6.90
N ILE A 210 8.36 -8.26 -8.03
CA ILE A 210 9.26 -7.23 -8.58
C ILE A 210 8.47 -5.98 -8.99
N ALA A 211 7.35 -6.16 -9.69
CA ALA A 211 6.52 -5.06 -10.17
C ALA A 211 5.83 -4.29 -9.02
N MET A 212 5.61 -4.93 -7.88
CA MET A 212 5.08 -4.27 -6.68
C MET A 212 6.01 -3.18 -6.14
N ASP A 213 7.32 -3.28 -6.32
CA ASP A 213 8.30 -2.31 -5.81
C ASP A 213 8.03 -1.96 -4.33
N LEU A 214 8.18 -2.94 -3.45
CA LEU A 214 7.89 -2.80 -2.02
C LEU A 214 8.80 -1.75 -1.38
N GLN A 215 8.22 -0.84 -0.60
CA GLN A 215 8.92 0.26 0.06
C GLN A 215 8.94 0.13 1.59
N SER A 216 7.98 -0.58 2.15
CA SER A 216 7.84 -0.76 3.59
C SER A 216 8.97 -1.61 4.15
N GLN A 217 9.66 -1.10 5.17
CA GLN A 217 10.83 -1.77 5.73
C GLN A 217 10.53 -2.64 6.96
N SER A 218 9.34 -2.49 7.57
CA SER A 218 8.97 -3.22 8.77
C SER A 218 7.68 -4.04 8.56
N TRP A 219 6.85 -4.20 9.58
CA TRP A 219 5.63 -5.02 9.57
C TRP A 219 4.57 -4.57 8.56
N GLU A 220 4.57 -3.29 8.20
CA GLU A 220 3.66 -2.69 7.23
C GLU A 220 3.79 -3.25 5.82
N TYR A 221 4.87 -3.97 5.49
CA TYR A 221 5.04 -4.64 4.19
C TYR A 221 3.86 -5.58 3.88
N ALA A 222 3.32 -6.20 4.94
CA ALA A 222 2.21 -7.13 4.84
C ALA A 222 0.94 -6.46 4.32
N SER A 223 0.63 -5.28 4.84
CA SER A 223 -0.48 -4.44 4.37
C SER A 223 -0.19 -3.86 2.99
N GLU A 224 1.04 -3.39 2.75
CA GLU A 224 1.46 -2.87 1.45
C GLU A 224 1.28 -3.90 0.33
N MET A 225 1.69 -5.16 0.54
CA MET A 225 1.50 -6.23 -0.45
C MET A 225 0.03 -6.44 -0.80
N VAL A 226 -0.85 -6.51 0.21
CA VAL A 226 -2.29 -6.69 -0.01
C VAL A 226 -2.86 -5.50 -0.79
N LEU A 227 -2.53 -4.28 -0.38
CA LEU A 227 -3.00 -3.06 -1.03
C LEU A 227 -2.55 -2.98 -2.49
N LYS A 228 -1.26 -3.21 -2.74
CA LYS A 228 -0.69 -3.20 -4.10
C LYS A 228 -1.24 -4.32 -4.96
N SER A 229 -1.52 -5.51 -4.40
CA SER A 229 -2.17 -6.60 -5.16
C SER A 229 -3.53 -6.21 -5.71
N VAL A 230 -4.30 -5.41 -4.94
CA VAL A 230 -5.61 -4.87 -5.38
C VAL A 230 -5.43 -3.76 -6.41
N GLN A 231 -4.55 -2.79 -6.14
CA GLN A 231 -4.31 -1.64 -7.03
C GLN A 231 -3.74 -2.06 -8.38
N MET A 232 -2.89 -3.08 -8.42
CA MET A 232 -2.34 -3.66 -9.65
C MET A 232 -3.35 -4.54 -10.38
N GLY A 233 -4.45 -4.93 -9.74
CA GLY A 233 -5.47 -5.81 -10.32
C GLY A 233 -4.99 -7.23 -10.52
N LEU A 234 -4.08 -7.73 -9.67
CA LEU A 234 -3.57 -9.10 -9.75
C LEU A 234 -4.69 -10.12 -9.57
N GLY A 235 -4.57 -11.27 -10.21
CA GLY A 235 -5.39 -12.45 -9.95
C GLY A 235 -5.17 -12.95 -8.53
N ARG A 236 -6.20 -12.88 -7.65
CA ARG A 236 -6.08 -13.14 -6.21
C ARG A 236 -6.85 -14.39 -5.79
N ALA A 237 -6.28 -15.14 -4.84
CA ALA A 237 -6.93 -16.28 -4.21
C ALA A 237 -6.63 -16.36 -2.72
N GLU A 238 -7.49 -17.04 -1.96
CA GLU A 238 -7.23 -17.40 -0.57
C GLU A 238 -7.12 -18.93 -0.42
N VAL A 239 -6.23 -19.35 0.49
CA VAL A 239 -6.02 -20.77 0.82
C VAL A 239 -6.22 -20.93 2.33
N PRO A 240 -7.04 -21.89 2.81
CA PRO A 240 -7.10 -22.21 4.22
C PRO A 240 -5.74 -22.66 4.74
N VAL A 241 -5.32 -22.14 5.91
CA VAL A 241 -4.05 -22.54 6.54
C VAL A 241 -4.25 -22.89 7.99
N ARG A 242 -3.38 -23.76 8.51
CA ARG A 242 -3.31 -24.08 9.94
C ARG A 242 -2.37 -23.11 10.64
N PHE A 243 -2.81 -22.67 11.82
CA PHE A 243 -2.06 -21.75 12.66
C PHE A 243 -1.87 -22.33 14.05
N TRP A 244 -0.64 -22.67 14.37
CA TRP A 244 -0.23 -23.34 15.61
C TRP A 244 0.24 -22.36 16.66
N LYS A 245 0.32 -22.81 17.92
CA LYS A 245 0.95 -22.04 19.00
C LYS A 245 2.45 -21.92 18.80
N ASP A 246 3.01 -20.79 19.28
CA ASP A 246 4.44 -20.66 19.48
C ASP A 246 4.99 -21.83 20.31
N ARG A 247 6.15 -22.36 19.94
CA ARG A 247 6.82 -23.38 20.73
C ARG A 247 7.22 -22.86 22.10
N GLU A 248 7.14 -23.74 23.09
CA GLU A 248 7.64 -23.45 24.44
C GLU A 248 9.13 -23.12 24.42
N GLY A 249 9.51 -22.09 25.18
CA GLY A 249 10.90 -21.60 25.23
C GLY A 249 11.24 -20.54 24.18
N ARG A 250 10.41 -20.35 23.13
CA ARG A 250 10.57 -19.27 22.16
C ARG A 250 9.92 -17.97 22.65
N LEU A 251 10.66 -16.88 22.62
CA LEU A 251 10.10 -15.55 22.89
C LEU A 251 9.63 -14.95 21.55
N SER A 252 8.30 -14.91 21.36
CA SER A 252 7.74 -14.24 20.19
C SER A 252 8.14 -12.75 20.15
N HIS A 253 8.30 -12.20 18.95
CA HIS A 253 8.68 -10.79 18.76
C HIS A 253 7.74 -9.81 19.47
N HIS A 254 6.43 -10.13 19.58
CA HIS A 254 5.46 -9.33 20.33
C HIS A 254 5.73 -9.28 21.83
N LYS A 255 6.18 -10.38 22.44
CA LYS A 255 6.54 -10.43 23.87
C LYS A 255 7.84 -9.68 24.16
N ARG A 256 8.75 -9.58 23.17
CA ARG A 256 10.02 -8.82 23.31
C ARG A 256 9.82 -7.31 23.35
N ALA A 257 8.71 -6.78 22.78
CA ALA A 257 8.47 -5.34 22.61
C ALA A 257 7.55 -4.70 23.67
N GLY A 258 7.13 -5.44 24.72
CA GLY A 258 6.33 -4.94 25.83
C GLY A 258 4.82 -4.91 25.59
N TRP A 259 4.05 -4.56 26.62
CA TRP A 259 2.58 -4.68 26.64
C TRP A 259 1.85 -3.73 25.67
N LEU A 260 2.46 -2.59 25.30
CA LEU A 260 1.93 -1.64 24.29
C LEU A 260 2.21 -2.06 22.85
N SER A 261 3.00 -3.10 22.62
CA SER A 261 3.39 -3.58 21.30
C SER A 261 2.22 -3.91 20.37
N PRO A 262 1.10 -4.55 20.83
CA PRO A 262 -0.04 -4.81 19.95
C PRO A 262 -0.71 -3.53 19.41
N TRP A 263 -0.79 -2.49 20.26
CA TRP A 263 -1.34 -1.18 19.87
C TRP A 263 -0.42 -0.45 18.88
N ALA A 264 0.89 -0.50 19.11
CA ALA A 264 1.87 0.09 18.21
C ALA A 264 1.84 -0.60 16.84
N ALA A 265 1.81 -1.93 16.78
CA ALA A 265 1.68 -2.69 15.55
C ALA A 265 0.35 -2.40 14.83
N GLY A 266 -0.76 -2.36 15.57
CA GLY A 266 -2.07 -1.97 15.04
C GLY A 266 -2.07 -0.56 14.43
N TRP A 267 -1.44 0.41 15.12
CA TRP A 267 -1.31 1.77 14.61
C TRP A 267 -0.45 1.86 13.34
N ILE A 268 0.68 1.14 13.30
CA ILE A 268 1.56 1.11 12.11
C ILE A 268 0.80 0.58 10.89
N ASN A 269 0.05 -0.53 11.05
CA ASN A 269 -0.76 -1.09 9.97
C ASN A 269 -1.90 -0.15 9.56
N LEU A 270 -2.64 0.43 10.52
CA LEU A 270 -3.70 1.38 10.22
C LEU A 270 -3.14 2.62 9.50
N ARG A 271 -2.03 3.17 9.97
CA ARG A 271 -1.35 4.29 9.31
C ARG A 271 -0.97 3.96 7.87
N SER A 272 -0.41 2.78 7.61
CA SER A 272 -0.09 2.33 6.26
C SER A 272 -1.34 2.26 5.38
N MET A 273 -2.44 1.68 5.89
CA MET A 273 -3.71 1.64 5.18
C MET A 273 -4.25 3.05 4.85
N LEU A 274 -4.16 4.00 5.79
CA LEU A 274 -4.62 5.36 5.60
C LEU A 274 -3.77 6.12 4.56
N ILE A 275 -2.45 5.94 4.58
CA ILE A 275 -1.53 6.56 3.62
C ILE A 275 -1.81 6.05 2.20
N HIS A 276 -1.87 4.73 2.02
CA HIS A 276 -2.17 4.13 0.72
C HIS A 276 -3.64 4.27 0.31
N GLY A 277 -4.56 4.43 1.28
CA GLY A 277 -6.00 4.64 1.08
C GLY A 277 -6.43 6.10 1.04
N ALA A 278 -5.50 7.04 0.91
CA ALA A 278 -5.82 8.47 0.89
C ALA A 278 -6.88 8.84 -0.17
N GLU A 279 -6.93 8.13 -1.29
CA GLU A 279 -7.95 8.30 -2.31
C GLU A 279 -9.38 8.07 -1.77
N PHE A 280 -9.58 7.05 -0.93
CA PHE A 280 -10.89 6.77 -0.36
C PHE A 280 -11.37 7.88 0.58
N PHE A 281 -10.47 8.38 1.44
CA PHE A 281 -10.80 9.42 2.41
C PHE A 281 -10.88 10.83 1.80
N ALA A 282 -10.15 11.07 0.72
CA ALA A 282 -10.08 12.37 0.08
C ALA A 282 -11.00 12.47 -1.15
N LEU A 283 -10.96 11.49 -2.08
CA LEU A 283 -11.67 11.60 -3.35
C LEU A 283 -13.19 11.59 -3.19
N ARG A 284 -13.76 10.51 -2.62
CA ARG A 284 -15.22 10.34 -2.51
C ARG A 284 -15.84 11.32 -1.51
N PRO A 285 -15.35 11.42 -0.25
CA PRO A 285 -15.88 12.41 0.68
C PRO A 285 -15.67 13.85 0.20
N GLY A 286 -14.51 14.14 -0.42
CA GLY A 286 -14.23 15.45 -0.99
C GLY A 286 -15.21 15.84 -2.06
N LEU A 287 -15.54 14.93 -2.98
CA LEU A 287 -16.55 15.18 -4.01
C LEU A 287 -17.94 15.48 -3.43
N TRP A 288 -18.37 14.71 -2.42
CA TRP A 288 -19.67 14.93 -1.77
C TRP A 288 -19.71 16.24 -0.98
N LEU A 289 -18.65 16.54 -0.22
CA LEU A 289 -18.55 17.81 0.52
C LEU A 289 -18.53 19.01 -0.42
N TRP A 290 -17.79 18.93 -1.52
CA TRP A 290 -17.77 19.96 -2.55
C TRP A 290 -19.15 20.14 -3.17
N ALA A 291 -19.78 19.08 -3.65
CA ALA A 291 -21.06 19.17 -4.33
C ALA A 291 -22.18 19.71 -3.41
N LEU A 292 -22.28 19.18 -2.18
CA LEU A 292 -23.27 19.64 -1.20
C LEU A 292 -23.00 21.08 -0.78
N GLY A 293 -21.76 21.42 -0.45
CA GLY A 293 -21.37 22.77 -0.05
C GLY A 293 -21.60 23.78 -1.16
N PHE A 294 -21.22 23.45 -2.40
CA PHE A 294 -21.45 24.30 -3.57
C PHE A 294 -22.95 24.52 -3.84
N PHE A 295 -23.74 23.44 -3.87
CA PHE A 295 -25.18 23.52 -4.11
C PHE A 295 -25.89 24.35 -3.03
N MET A 296 -25.59 24.13 -1.76
CA MET A 296 -26.18 24.90 -0.66
C MET A 296 -25.76 26.38 -0.69
N THR A 297 -24.49 26.67 -1.03
CA THR A 297 -24.05 28.06 -1.22
C THR A 297 -24.80 28.73 -2.35
N LEU A 298 -25.04 28.03 -3.47
CA LEU A 298 -25.83 28.55 -4.58
C LEU A 298 -27.27 28.82 -4.19
N VAL A 299 -27.93 27.90 -3.48
CA VAL A 299 -29.32 28.09 -2.99
C VAL A 299 -29.41 29.28 -2.04
N LEU A 300 -28.50 29.35 -1.07
CA LEU A 300 -28.50 30.44 -0.06
C LEU A 300 -28.08 31.79 -0.65
N SER A 301 -27.43 31.83 -1.82
CA SER A 301 -27.14 33.09 -2.51
C SER A 301 -28.41 33.77 -3.06
N MET A 302 -29.50 33.01 -3.30
CA MET A 302 -30.76 33.54 -3.75
C MET A 302 -31.63 34.10 -2.60
N GLY A 303 -31.38 33.70 -1.35
CA GLY A 303 -32.11 34.14 -0.17
C GLY A 303 -31.99 33.19 1.01
N PRO A 304 -32.47 33.59 2.19
CA PRO A 304 -32.50 32.70 3.36
C PRO A 304 -33.49 31.56 3.11
N LEU A 305 -33.11 30.34 3.52
CA LEU A 305 -33.96 29.16 3.42
C LEU A 305 -34.53 28.82 4.80
N THR A 306 -35.86 28.87 4.95
CA THR A 306 -36.53 28.49 6.20
C THR A 306 -37.06 27.07 6.10
N ILE A 307 -36.64 26.20 7.00
CA ILE A 307 -37.08 24.81 7.11
C ILE A 307 -37.65 24.61 8.52
N GLY A 308 -38.98 24.60 8.62
CA GLY A 308 -39.66 24.52 9.91
C GLY A 308 -39.33 25.71 10.83
N LYS A 309 -38.66 25.45 11.95
CA LYS A 309 -38.25 26.48 12.92
C LYS A 309 -36.86 27.06 12.67
N TYR A 310 -36.12 26.53 11.69
CA TYR A 310 -34.74 26.93 11.43
C TYR A 310 -34.66 27.78 10.17
N THR A 311 -33.98 28.92 10.27
CA THR A 311 -33.66 29.78 9.12
C THR A 311 -32.17 29.68 8.82
N LEU A 312 -31.86 29.12 7.66
CA LEU A 312 -30.49 29.07 7.12
C LEU A 312 -30.22 30.40 6.44
N SER A 313 -29.29 31.18 6.98
CA SER A 313 -28.93 32.50 6.50
C SER A 313 -27.41 32.59 6.19
N LEU A 314 -26.86 33.78 6.23
CA LEU A 314 -25.46 34.08 5.87
C LEU A 314 -24.44 33.18 6.56
N ASN A 315 -24.61 32.91 7.86
CA ASN A 315 -23.64 32.03 8.59
C ASN A 315 -23.61 30.62 8.03
N TRP A 316 -24.76 30.08 7.67
CA TRP A 316 -24.85 28.77 7.02
C TRP A 316 -24.25 28.79 5.61
N MET A 317 -24.42 29.90 4.87
CA MET A 317 -23.81 30.09 3.56
C MET A 317 -22.27 30.08 3.65
N LEU A 318 -21.69 30.76 4.63
CA LEU A 318 -20.26 30.77 4.89
C LEU A 318 -19.75 29.36 5.26
N LEU A 319 -20.48 28.61 6.08
CA LEU A 319 -20.16 27.22 6.40
C LEU A 319 -20.20 26.36 5.14
N CYS A 320 -21.22 26.47 4.33
CA CYS A 320 -21.35 25.70 3.09
C CYS A 320 -20.25 26.05 2.08
N MET A 321 -19.88 27.35 1.97
CA MET A 321 -18.72 27.78 1.17
C MET A 321 -17.42 27.13 1.67
N THR A 322 -17.19 27.12 2.97
CA THR A 322 -16.00 26.50 3.57
C THR A 322 -15.95 24.99 3.28
N LEU A 323 -17.10 24.30 3.45
CA LEU A 323 -17.21 22.87 3.12
C LEU A 323 -16.96 22.61 1.63
N SER A 324 -17.45 23.49 0.75
CA SER A 324 -17.21 23.38 -0.70
C SER A 324 -15.73 23.51 -1.04
N ILE A 325 -15.03 24.49 -0.46
CA ILE A 325 -13.60 24.70 -0.69
C ILE A 325 -12.79 23.52 -0.16
N ALA A 326 -13.03 23.12 1.07
CA ALA A 326 -12.33 21.98 1.69
C ALA A 326 -12.60 20.68 0.92
N GLY A 327 -13.85 20.46 0.49
CA GLY A 327 -14.23 19.30 -0.32
C GLY A 327 -13.54 19.27 -1.68
N LEU A 328 -13.47 20.42 -2.38
CA LEU A 328 -12.78 20.51 -3.67
C LEU A 328 -11.28 20.23 -3.54
N GLN A 329 -10.62 20.76 -2.50
CA GLN A 329 -9.22 20.50 -2.25
C GLN A 329 -8.97 19.02 -1.91
N ALA A 330 -9.81 18.43 -1.05
CA ALA A 330 -9.74 16.99 -0.75
C ALA A 330 -9.93 16.14 -2.01
N PHE A 331 -10.88 16.50 -2.87
CA PHE A 331 -11.10 15.81 -4.16
C PHE A 331 -9.86 15.88 -5.06
N TYR A 332 -9.26 17.05 -5.22
CA TYR A 332 -8.03 17.20 -6.03
C TYR A 332 -6.84 16.41 -5.47
N LEU A 333 -6.67 16.43 -4.15
CA LEU A 333 -5.65 15.61 -3.49
C LEU A 333 -5.91 14.12 -3.68
N GLY A 334 -7.17 13.69 -3.65
CA GLY A 334 -7.57 12.33 -3.97
C GLY A 334 -7.24 11.92 -5.41
N CYS A 335 -7.46 12.82 -6.38
CA CYS A 335 -7.06 12.59 -7.77
C CYS A 335 -5.53 12.43 -7.91
N LEU A 336 -4.74 13.27 -7.22
CA LEU A 336 -3.29 13.16 -7.21
C LEU A 336 -2.83 11.87 -6.52
N SER A 337 -3.46 11.48 -5.42
CA SER A 337 -3.17 10.22 -4.75
C SER A 337 -3.38 9.01 -5.68
N GLN A 338 -4.49 8.98 -6.44
CA GLN A 338 -4.72 7.95 -7.46
C GLN A 338 -3.66 7.96 -8.56
N LEU A 339 -3.17 9.14 -8.94
CA LEU A 339 -2.11 9.24 -9.94
C LEU A 339 -0.79 8.65 -9.44
N PHE A 340 -0.41 8.92 -8.19
CA PHE A 340 0.84 8.41 -7.60
C PHE A 340 0.82 6.89 -7.37
N HIS A 341 -0.36 6.31 -7.10
CA HIS A 341 -0.54 4.86 -6.89
C HIS A 341 -1.06 4.14 -8.15
N ASP A 342 -0.93 4.76 -9.34
CA ASP A 342 -1.41 4.17 -10.60
C ASP A 342 -0.37 3.25 -11.24
N TYR A 343 -0.32 2.02 -10.78
CA TYR A 343 0.54 0.97 -11.33
C TYR A 343 0.09 0.51 -12.73
N THR A 344 -1.19 0.63 -13.04
CA THR A 344 -1.79 0.14 -14.30
C THR A 344 -1.86 1.18 -15.41
N GLY A 345 -1.71 2.46 -15.08
CA GLY A 345 -1.92 3.59 -16.01
C GLY A 345 -3.38 3.99 -16.22
N ARG A 346 -4.35 3.19 -15.74
CA ARG A 346 -5.80 3.42 -15.96
C ARG A 346 -6.33 4.68 -15.27
N ALA A 347 -5.89 4.94 -14.05
CA ALA A 347 -6.30 6.15 -13.32
C ALA A 347 -5.76 7.40 -14.00
N ARG A 348 -4.50 7.39 -14.45
CA ARG A 348 -3.89 8.47 -15.20
C ARG A 348 -4.66 8.78 -16.48
N GLU A 349 -4.97 7.77 -17.28
CA GLU A 349 -5.72 7.96 -18.54
C GLU A 349 -7.11 8.57 -18.29
N ARG A 350 -7.85 8.04 -17.30
CA ARG A 350 -9.16 8.56 -16.89
C ARG A 350 -9.07 10.03 -16.49
N TRP A 351 -8.14 10.39 -15.63
CA TRP A 351 -8.02 11.76 -15.15
C TRP A 351 -7.49 12.73 -16.22
N LEU A 352 -6.66 12.29 -17.17
CA LEU A 352 -6.26 13.10 -18.32
C LEU A 352 -7.44 13.40 -19.25
N GLN A 353 -8.41 12.48 -19.38
CA GLN A 353 -9.62 12.73 -20.15
C GLN A 353 -10.53 13.75 -19.43
N VAL A 354 -10.67 13.69 -18.10
CA VAL A 354 -11.47 14.61 -17.32
C VAL A 354 -10.79 15.98 -17.26
N PHE A 355 -9.53 16.03 -16.85
CA PHE A 355 -8.74 17.25 -16.66
C PHE A 355 -7.76 17.46 -17.83
N SER A 356 -8.28 17.54 -19.06
CA SER A 356 -7.44 17.94 -20.19
C SER A 356 -7.00 19.40 -20.01
N TYR A 357 -5.72 19.71 -20.28
CA TYR A 357 -5.13 21.01 -19.96
C TYR A 357 -5.95 22.21 -20.43
N ASN A 358 -6.24 22.29 -21.74
CA ASN A 358 -6.98 23.42 -22.33
C ASN A 358 -8.42 23.54 -21.78
N ARG A 359 -9.11 22.41 -21.58
CA ARG A 359 -10.46 22.42 -21.01
C ARG A 359 -10.43 22.92 -19.58
N SER A 360 -9.53 22.43 -18.73
CA SER A 360 -9.42 22.81 -17.33
C SER A 360 -9.06 24.28 -17.16
N VAL A 361 -8.13 24.80 -17.99
CA VAL A 361 -7.81 26.23 -18.01
C VAL A 361 -9.01 27.07 -18.47
N GLY A 362 -9.73 26.62 -19.49
CA GLY A 362 -10.95 27.28 -19.96
C GLY A 362 -12.05 27.32 -18.86
N VAL A 363 -12.24 26.21 -18.13
CA VAL A 363 -13.16 26.14 -16.97
C VAL A 363 -12.71 27.12 -15.88
N SER A 364 -11.42 27.19 -15.54
CA SER A 364 -10.91 28.17 -14.57
C SER A 364 -11.20 29.61 -14.97
N ALA A 365 -10.96 29.93 -16.25
CA ALA A 365 -11.23 31.28 -16.76
C ALA A 365 -12.73 31.62 -16.71
N SER A 366 -13.61 30.69 -17.12
CA SER A 366 -15.05 30.87 -17.07
C SER A 366 -15.57 31.07 -15.63
N MET A 367 -15.05 30.28 -14.68
CA MET A 367 -15.38 30.42 -13.26
C MET A 367 -14.89 31.77 -12.70
N ALA A 368 -13.70 32.21 -13.09
CA ALA A 368 -13.15 33.50 -12.67
C ALA A 368 -14.03 34.66 -13.19
N LEU A 369 -14.45 34.61 -14.46
CA LEU A 369 -15.36 35.62 -15.04
C LEU A 369 -16.73 35.63 -14.36
N ALA A 370 -17.30 34.44 -14.09
CA ALA A 370 -18.56 34.35 -13.33
C ALA A 370 -18.39 34.90 -11.91
N GLY A 371 -17.27 34.60 -11.24
CA GLY A 371 -16.98 35.17 -9.92
C GLY A 371 -16.88 36.68 -9.91
N LEU A 372 -16.16 37.26 -10.87
CA LEU A 372 -16.10 38.71 -11.03
C LEU A 372 -17.48 39.31 -11.32
N GLY A 373 -18.30 38.68 -12.17
CA GLY A 373 -19.65 39.09 -12.45
C GLY A 373 -20.54 39.14 -11.20
N CYS A 374 -20.40 38.15 -10.31
CA CYS A 374 -21.13 38.13 -9.03
C CYS A 374 -20.70 39.23 -8.04
N LEU A 375 -19.53 39.82 -8.20
CA LEU A 375 -19.04 40.94 -7.37
C LEU A 375 -19.58 42.30 -7.82
N VAL A 376 -20.01 42.41 -9.08
CA VAL A 376 -20.44 43.69 -9.66
C VAL A 376 -21.56 44.37 -8.86
N PRO A 377 -22.63 43.67 -8.40
CA PRO A 377 -23.70 44.31 -7.61
C PRO A 377 -23.17 44.94 -6.32
N LEU A 378 -22.29 44.26 -5.58
CA LEU A 378 -21.68 44.77 -4.35
C LEU A 378 -20.85 46.02 -4.62
N VAL A 379 -20.01 46.00 -5.68
CA VAL A 379 -19.17 47.13 -6.06
C VAL A 379 -20.05 48.36 -6.44
N LYS A 380 -21.12 48.13 -7.20
CA LYS A 380 -22.06 49.20 -7.56
C LYS A 380 -22.73 49.83 -6.32
N GLU A 381 -23.19 48.97 -5.41
CA GLU A 381 -23.81 49.45 -4.16
C GLU A 381 -22.83 50.25 -3.31
N TYR A 382 -21.60 49.77 -3.15
CA TYR A 382 -20.54 50.46 -2.42
C TYR A 382 -20.27 51.87 -2.93
N PHE A 383 -20.20 52.06 -4.25
CA PHE A 383 -20.02 53.40 -4.84
C PHE A 383 -21.28 54.27 -4.76
N SER A 384 -22.47 53.69 -4.89
CA SER A 384 -23.73 54.47 -4.82
C SER A 384 -24.07 54.91 -3.40
N SER A 385 -23.66 54.20 -2.39
CA SER A 385 -23.91 54.49 -0.96
C SER A 385 -22.86 55.39 -0.30
N GLY A 386 -21.98 55.99 -1.07
CA GLY A 386 -20.92 56.86 -0.55
C GLY A 386 -19.84 56.11 0.22
N LEU A 387 -19.41 54.97 -0.32
CA LEU A 387 -18.38 54.06 0.22
C LEU A 387 -18.76 53.41 1.56
N LYS A 388 -20.08 53.18 1.76
CA LYS A 388 -20.61 52.46 2.94
C LYS A 388 -21.28 51.16 2.50
N LEU A 389 -21.08 50.09 3.23
CA LEU A 389 -21.86 48.86 3.11
C LEU A 389 -23.05 48.96 4.07
N LEU A 390 -24.25 48.90 3.55
CA LEU A 390 -25.47 49.21 4.29
C LEU A 390 -26.19 48.00 4.93
N GLY A 391 -25.86 46.79 4.57
CA GLY A 391 -26.42 45.56 5.14
C GLY A 391 -25.47 44.38 5.08
N LEU A 392 -25.69 43.42 5.96
CA LEU A 392 -24.85 42.20 6.01
C LEU A 392 -25.58 40.95 5.48
N ALA A 393 -26.78 41.09 4.95
CA ALA A 393 -27.60 39.94 4.58
C ALA A 393 -28.42 40.14 3.28
N ASP A 394 -28.14 41.18 2.53
CA ASP A 394 -28.84 41.50 1.29
C ASP A 394 -28.29 40.71 0.08
N LEU A 395 -28.97 40.83 -1.06
CA LEU A 395 -28.62 40.10 -2.27
C LEU A 395 -27.20 40.38 -2.77
N PRO A 396 -26.67 41.63 -2.78
CA PRO A 396 -25.35 41.94 -3.26
C PRO A 396 -24.23 41.22 -2.45
N GLU A 397 -24.35 41.17 -1.10
CA GLU A 397 -23.37 40.48 -0.25
C GLU A 397 -23.38 38.98 -0.47
N ARG A 398 -24.58 38.38 -0.66
CA ARG A 398 -24.69 36.94 -0.93
C ARG A 398 -24.10 36.59 -2.29
N LEU A 399 -24.36 37.41 -3.31
CA LEU A 399 -23.73 37.24 -4.62
C LEU A 399 -22.22 37.42 -4.54
N ALA A 400 -21.73 38.33 -3.71
CA ALA A 400 -20.29 38.51 -3.51
C ALA A 400 -19.65 37.29 -2.86
N ILE A 401 -20.31 36.65 -1.87
CA ILE A 401 -19.81 35.40 -1.26
C ILE A 401 -19.78 34.28 -2.32
N LEU A 402 -20.82 34.14 -3.15
CA LEU A 402 -20.82 33.19 -4.25
C LEU A 402 -19.70 33.52 -5.27
N GLY A 403 -19.49 34.79 -5.58
CA GLY A 403 -18.42 35.27 -6.44
C GLY A 403 -17.03 34.91 -5.90
N MET A 404 -16.81 35.12 -4.59
CA MET A 404 -15.56 34.69 -3.94
C MET A 404 -15.34 33.18 -4.01
N LEU A 405 -16.40 32.37 -3.82
CA LEU A 405 -16.33 30.92 -3.99
C LEU A 405 -15.89 30.56 -5.41
N PHE A 406 -16.47 31.16 -6.45
CA PHE A 406 -16.08 30.93 -7.84
C PHE A 406 -14.60 31.30 -8.10
N LEU A 407 -14.13 32.44 -7.58
CA LEU A 407 -12.72 32.85 -7.72
C LEU A 407 -11.76 31.88 -7.06
N ILE A 408 -12.08 31.44 -5.84
CA ILE A 408 -11.26 30.45 -5.12
C ILE A 408 -11.24 29.11 -5.87
N MET A 409 -12.41 28.66 -6.36
CA MET A 409 -12.50 27.42 -7.14
C MET A 409 -11.75 27.53 -8.47
N ALA A 410 -11.83 28.68 -9.17
CA ALA A 410 -11.10 28.96 -10.40
C ALA A 410 -9.58 28.84 -10.18
N PHE A 411 -9.07 29.49 -9.14
CA PHE A 411 -7.67 29.45 -8.76
C PHE A 411 -7.23 28.03 -8.37
N ALA A 412 -8.03 27.35 -7.52
CA ALA A 412 -7.74 25.99 -7.10
C ALA A 412 -7.69 25.01 -8.29
N ASN A 413 -8.65 25.12 -9.23
CA ASN A 413 -8.66 24.28 -10.43
C ASN A 413 -7.47 24.57 -11.35
N PHE A 414 -7.09 25.82 -11.50
CA PHE A 414 -5.91 26.21 -12.30
C PHE A 414 -4.62 25.62 -11.70
N VAL A 415 -4.40 25.82 -10.39
CA VAL A 415 -3.21 25.28 -9.68
C VAL A 415 -3.19 23.75 -9.75
N PHE A 416 -4.33 23.10 -9.47
CA PHE A 416 -4.45 21.66 -9.61
C PHE A 416 -4.07 21.17 -11.01
N THR A 417 -4.55 21.85 -12.06
CA THR A 417 -4.26 21.50 -13.45
C THR A 417 -2.77 21.55 -13.72
N LEU A 418 -2.07 22.59 -13.26
CA LEU A 418 -0.61 22.71 -13.43
C LEU A 418 0.13 21.58 -12.73
N VAL A 419 -0.21 21.33 -11.44
CA VAL A 419 0.45 20.28 -10.63
C VAL A 419 0.16 18.89 -11.21
N PHE A 420 -1.07 18.62 -11.61
CA PHE A 420 -1.47 17.34 -12.18
C PHE A 420 -0.71 17.04 -13.49
N HIS A 421 -0.68 17.96 -14.44
CA HIS A 421 0.03 17.77 -15.70
C HIS A 421 1.55 17.71 -15.49
N GLY A 422 2.10 18.49 -14.55
CA GLY A 422 3.51 18.42 -14.16
C GLY A 422 3.88 17.04 -13.60
N ALA A 423 3.05 16.49 -12.72
CA ALA A 423 3.24 15.15 -12.17
C ALA A 423 3.18 14.06 -13.26
N VAL A 424 2.20 14.12 -14.17
CA VAL A 424 2.08 13.18 -15.30
C VAL A 424 3.33 13.23 -16.19
N PHE A 425 3.86 14.42 -16.47
CA PHE A 425 5.06 14.61 -17.28
C PHE A 425 6.30 14.01 -16.59
N SER A 426 6.49 14.29 -15.31
CA SER A 426 7.59 13.75 -14.50
C SER A 426 7.61 12.23 -14.48
N MET A 427 6.45 11.59 -14.25
CA MET A 427 6.32 10.14 -14.24
C MET A 427 6.67 9.49 -15.59
N LYS A 428 6.30 10.11 -16.72
CA LYS A 428 6.68 9.64 -18.06
C LYS A 428 8.19 9.69 -18.27
N THR A 429 8.84 10.73 -17.76
CA THR A 429 10.29 10.92 -17.89
C THR A 429 11.06 9.89 -17.07
N LEU A 430 10.61 9.59 -15.84
CA LEU A 430 11.21 8.57 -15.00
C LEU A 430 11.10 7.17 -15.62
N LYS A 431 9.93 6.79 -16.15
CA LYS A 431 9.77 5.51 -16.87
C LYS A 431 10.68 5.38 -18.10
N LYS A 432 10.89 6.45 -18.85
CA LYS A 432 11.83 6.45 -20.00
C LYS A 432 13.30 6.30 -19.56
N ARG A 433 13.69 6.86 -18.41
CA ARG A 433 15.04 6.69 -17.85
C ARG A 433 15.28 5.29 -17.32
N ALA A 434 14.28 4.66 -16.69
CA ALA A 434 14.36 3.30 -16.19
C ALA A 434 14.35 2.24 -17.30
N ALA A 435 13.90 2.59 -18.52
CA ALA A 435 13.89 1.72 -19.70
C ALA A 435 15.15 1.86 -20.58
N ARG A 436 16.07 2.76 -20.24
CA ARG A 436 17.41 2.92 -20.85
C ARG A 436 18.48 2.38 -19.92
#